data_46641da8cd311a47c78cceb35686d7ef
#
_entry.id   46641da8cd311a47c78cceb35686d7ef
#
_cell.length_a   1.000
_cell.length_b   1.000
_cell.length_c   1.000
_cell.angle_alpha   90.00
_cell.angle_beta   90.00
_cell.angle_gamma   90.00
#
_symmetry.space_group_name_H-M   'P 1'
#
loop_
_entity.id
_entity.type
_entity.pdbx_description
1 polymer ?
#
loop_
_entity_poly.entity_id
_entity_poly.type
_entity_poly.pdbx_seq_one_letter_code
_entity_poly.pdbx_strand_id
1 'polypeptide(L)'
;VRPQMMIKAFEEIGYHVDYVMGYGKERKSQIEKIKRNIRNGVKYEFLYAENSTTPTLLTEKNHIPKYPFLDFGFFKFCKKYGIKIGLFYRDVYWKFPLYKQGVSFGKRMVTLPMFYYDLKKYKRYVDILYLPSKRMKKYVDIPIICKELPPGCEARTLNEEEHCKKK
;
A
#
# COMPACT_ATOMS: atom_id res chain seq x y z
N VAL A 1 -5.38 10.37 7.57
CA VAL A 1 -4.86 9.72 6.33
C VAL A 1 -5.15 8.22 6.41
N ARG A 2 -5.49 7.56 5.24
CA ARG A 2 -5.95 6.16 5.20
C ARG A 2 -5.06 5.16 5.98
N PRO A 3 -3.72 5.14 5.83
CA PRO A 3 -2.91 4.16 6.56
C PRO A 3 -3.07 4.25 8.08
N GLN A 4 -3.17 5.44 8.64
CA GLN A 4 -3.38 5.64 10.08
C GLN A 4 -4.76 5.15 10.52
N MET A 5 -5.80 5.37 9.70
CA MET A 5 -7.13 4.83 9.96
C MET A 5 -7.17 3.30 9.91
N MET A 6 -6.39 2.68 9.02
CA MET A 6 -6.27 1.23 8.95
C MET A 6 -5.56 0.65 10.18
N ILE A 7 -4.52 1.31 10.71
CA ILE A 7 -3.88 0.90 11.97
C ILE A 7 -4.93 0.89 13.08
N LYS A 8 -5.63 2.03 13.27
CA LYS A 8 -6.68 2.16 14.29
C LYS A 8 -7.76 1.09 14.14
N ALA A 9 -8.23 0.83 12.93
CA ALA A 9 -9.23 -0.20 12.66
C ALA A 9 -8.74 -1.61 13.02
N PHE A 10 -7.47 -1.94 12.75
CA PHE A 10 -6.90 -3.22 13.18
C PHE A 10 -6.77 -3.32 14.69
N GLU A 11 -6.38 -2.25 15.38
CA GLU A 11 -6.30 -2.20 16.84
C GLU A 11 -7.69 -2.34 17.50
N GLU A 12 -8.72 -1.68 16.95
CA GLU A 12 -10.10 -1.74 17.41
C GLU A 12 -10.70 -3.16 17.32
N ILE A 13 -10.30 -3.96 16.35
CA ILE A 13 -10.72 -5.37 16.24
C ILE A 13 -9.78 -6.35 16.98
N GLY A 14 -8.83 -5.83 17.78
CA GLY A 14 -8.03 -6.60 18.71
C GLY A 14 -6.65 -7.04 18.22
N TYR A 15 -6.15 -6.55 17.09
CA TYR A 15 -4.78 -6.81 16.65
C TYR A 15 -3.77 -5.89 17.37
N HIS A 16 -2.62 -6.46 17.71
CA HIS A 16 -1.44 -5.66 18.01
C HIS A 16 -0.73 -5.31 16.70
N VAL A 17 -0.51 -4.02 16.42
CA VAL A 17 -0.03 -3.56 15.13
C VAL A 17 1.39 -3.00 15.23
N ASP A 18 2.36 -3.64 14.59
CA ASP A 18 3.63 -3.01 14.23
C ASP A 18 3.51 -2.36 12.85
N TYR A 19 3.98 -1.14 12.70
CA TYR A 19 3.84 -0.39 11.44
C TYR A 19 5.18 -0.01 10.82
N VAL A 20 5.16 0.21 9.50
CA VAL A 20 6.28 0.70 8.69
C VAL A 20 5.81 1.92 7.89
N MET A 21 6.23 3.11 8.29
CA MET A 21 5.84 4.37 7.67
C MET A 21 6.99 5.36 7.62
N GLY A 22 6.83 6.43 6.82
CA GLY A 22 7.84 7.47 6.64
C GLY A 22 8.74 7.25 5.42
N TYR A 23 9.87 7.93 5.41
CA TYR A 23 10.87 7.78 4.35
C TYR A 23 11.78 6.57 4.60
N GLY A 24 12.66 6.27 3.65
CA GLY A 24 13.44 5.05 3.66
C GLY A 24 14.29 4.81 4.91
N LYS A 25 14.84 5.86 5.55
CA LYS A 25 15.62 5.74 6.79
C LYS A 25 14.74 5.25 7.94
N GLU A 26 13.57 5.85 8.14
CA GLU A 26 12.61 5.46 9.18
C GLU A 26 12.07 4.05 8.89
N ARG A 27 11.62 3.80 7.66
CA ARG A 27 11.15 2.47 7.25
C ARG A 27 12.20 1.39 7.47
N LYS A 28 13.47 1.66 7.14
CA LYS A 28 14.57 0.71 7.36
C LYS A 28 14.69 0.32 8.84
N SER A 29 14.68 1.30 9.74
CA SER A 29 14.74 1.06 11.19
C SER A 29 13.57 0.21 11.69
N GLN A 30 12.35 0.57 11.28
CA GLN A 30 11.12 -0.16 11.65
C GLN A 30 11.12 -1.60 11.09
N ILE A 31 11.51 -1.78 9.84
CA ILE A 31 11.63 -3.10 9.20
C ILE A 31 12.65 -3.98 9.94
N GLU A 32 13.81 -3.44 10.32
CA GLU A 32 14.82 -4.21 11.05
C GLU A 32 14.34 -4.60 12.46
N LYS A 33 13.54 -3.74 13.14
CA LYS A 33 12.86 -4.10 14.39
C LYS A 33 11.93 -5.30 14.18
N ILE A 34 11.02 -5.22 13.18
CA ILE A 34 10.05 -6.28 12.89
C ILE A 34 10.77 -7.58 12.51
N LYS A 35 11.81 -7.50 11.67
CA LYS A 35 12.61 -8.69 11.33
C LYS A 35 13.27 -9.34 12.55
N ARG A 36 13.73 -8.56 13.50
CA ARG A 36 14.26 -9.10 14.79
C ARG A 36 13.16 -9.79 15.57
N ASN A 37 11.98 -9.16 15.71
CA ASN A 37 10.84 -9.77 16.40
C ASN A 37 10.49 -11.13 15.77
N ILE A 38 10.39 -11.20 14.44
CA ILE A 38 10.10 -12.45 13.72
C ILE A 38 11.16 -13.53 14.00
N ARG A 39 12.46 -13.16 13.95
CA ARG A 39 13.56 -14.09 14.25
C ARG A 39 13.55 -14.59 15.70
N ASN A 40 13.05 -13.76 16.61
CA ASN A 40 12.91 -14.09 18.04
C ASN A 40 11.60 -14.83 18.34
N GLY A 41 10.87 -15.28 17.31
CA GLY A 41 9.69 -16.11 17.47
C GLY A 41 8.35 -15.39 17.57
N VAL A 42 8.32 -14.06 17.44
CA VAL A 42 7.06 -13.31 17.36
C VAL A 42 6.35 -13.69 16.05
N LYS A 43 5.11 -14.16 16.17
CA LYS A 43 4.27 -14.56 15.03
C LYS A 43 3.43 -13.38 14.57
N TYR A 44 3.52 -13.05 13.28
CA TYR A 44 2.64 -12.13 12.61
C TYR A 44 1.68 -12.90 11.70
N GLU A 45 0.39 -12.66 11.82
CA GLU A 45 -0.63 -13.36 11.04
C GLU A 45 -0.58 -12.96 9.56
N PHE A 46 -0.44 -11.66 9.30
CA PHE A 46 -0.37 -11.10 7.96
C PHE A 46 0.38 -9.76 7.94
N LEU A 47 0.76 -9.35 6.75
CA LEU A 47 1.22 -8.01 6.42
C LEU A 47 0.16 -7.33 5.54
N TYR A 48 -0.39 -6.20 5.98
CA TYR A 48 -1.17 -5.30 5.16
C TYR A 48 -0.28 -4.15 4.68
N ALA A 49 -0.27 -3.91 3.37
CA ALA A 49 0.49 -2.83 2.76
C ALA A 49 -0.39 -1.95 1.88
N GLU A 50 -0.02 -0.70 1.71
CA GLU A 50 -0.64 0.22 0.76
C GLU A 50 0.42 0.77 -0.19
N ASN A 51 0.13 0.77 -1.50
CA ASN A 51 1.00 1.47 -2.42
C ASN A 51 0.75 2.98 -2.39
N SER A 52 1.78 3.73 -2.77
CA SER A 52 1.67 5.17 -3.03
C SER A 52 1.23 5.40 -4.48
N THR A 53 0.85 6.65 -4.82
CA THR A 53 0.59 7.07 -6.20
C THR A 53 1.86 7.13 -7.05
N THR A 54 3.03 7.18 -6.41
CA THR A 54 4.33 7.11 -7.07
C THR A 54 4.87 5.67 -7.01
N PRO A 55 5.74 5.27 -7.95
CA PRO A 55 6.43 3.97 -7.85
C PRO A 55 7.16 3.80 -6.52
N THR A 56 7.21 2.56 -6.01
CA THR A 56 7.84 2.21 -4.73
C THR A 56 9.29 2.73 -4.63
N LEU A 57 10.01 2.73 -5.74
CA LEU A 57 11.39 3.24 -5.80
C LEU A 57 11.51 4.76 -5.61
N LEU A 58 10.44 5.52 -5.83
CA LEU A 58 10.42 6.98 -5.81
C LEU A 58 9.71 7.57 -4.59
N THR A 59 9.55 6.81 -3.52
CA THR A 59 8.83 7.23 -2.30
C THR A 59 9.64 8.12 -1.37
N GLU A 60 10.92 8.38 -1.67
CA GLU A 60 11.71 9.38 -0.94
C GLU A 60 11.25 10.82 -1.21
N LYS A 61 11.52 11.74 -0.27
CA LYS A 61 11.13 13.16 -0.38
C LYS A 61 11.63 13.82 -1.68
N ASN A 62 12.81 13.44 -2.13
CA ASN A 62 13.44 13.95 -3.36
C ASN A 62 13.24 13.06 -4.59
N HIS A 63 12.40 12.03 -4.47
CA HIS A 63 12.15 11.03 -5.52
C HIS A 63 13.40 10.33 -6.08
N ILE A 64 14.48 10.26 -5.29
CA ILE A 64 15.70 9.51 -5.64
C ILE A 64 15.64 8.14 -4.95
N PRO A 65 15.88 7.02 -5.66
CA PRO A 65 15.79 5.67 -5.11
C PRO A 65 16.99 5.35 -4.19
N LYS A 66 16.97 5.84 -2.95
CA LYS A 66 18.03 5.59 -1.96
C LYS A 66 18.01 4.18 -1.39
N TYR A 67 16.85 3.56 -1.33
CA TYR A 67 16.65 2.23 -0.74
C TYR A 67 15.87 1.30 -1.68
N PRO A 68 16.43 0.97 -2.88
CA PRO A 68 15.68 0.33 -3.96
C PRO A 68 15.19 -1.09 -3.65
N PHE A 69 15.79 -1.75 -2.65
CA PHE A 69 15.46 -3.13 -2.29
C PHE A 69 14.74 -3.25 -0.93
N LEU A 70 14.47 -2.14 -0.26
CA LEU A 70 13.97 -2.14 1.12
C LEU A 70 12.60 -2.81 1.22
N ASP A 71 11.60 -2.29 0.51
CA ASP A 71 10.22 -2.72 0.64
C ASP A 71 10.01 -4.13 0.08
N PHE A 72 10.48 -4.40 -1.13
CA PHE A 72 10.37 -5.74 -1.72
C PHE A 72 11.30 -6.77 -1.07
N GLY A 73 12.42 -6.34 -0.49
CA GLY A 73 13.26 -7.18 0.36
C GLY A 73 12.54 -7.59 1.65
N PHE A 74 11.75 -6.68 2.22
CA PHE A 74 10.90 -6.98 3.37
C PHE A 74 9.75 -7.92 2.99
N PHE A 75 9.09 -7.71 1.86
CA PHE A 75 8.07 -8.65 1.37
C PHE A 75 8.64 -10.06 1.17
N LYS A 76 9.83 -10.16 0.52
CA LYS A 76 10.52 -11.44 0.36
C LYS A 76 10.81 -12.10 1.71
N PHE A 77 11.25 -11.32 2.70
CA PHE A 77 11.50 -11.81 4.05
C PHE A 77 10.21 -12.34 4.69
N CYS A 78 9.13 -11.57 4.69
CA CYS A 78 7.82 -12.01 5.22
C CYS A 78 7.35 -13.32 4.57
N LYS A 79 7.46 -13.44 3.25
CA LYS A 79 7.12 -14.69 2.53
C LYS A 79 7.96 -15.88 2.99
N LYS A 80 9.26 -15.68 3.26
CA LYS A 80 10.14 -16.75 3.77
C LYS A 80 9.66 -17.28 5.14
N TYR A 81 9.04 -16.42 5.95
CA TYR A 81 8.49 -16.79 7.25
C TYR A 81 7.00 -17.15 7.21
N GLY A 82 6.43 -17.39 6.03
CA GLY A 82 5.04 -17.83 5.86
C GLY A 82 3.98 -16.73 6.06
N ILE A 83 4.40 -15.48 6.26
CA ILE A 83 3.49 -14.36 6.49
C ILE A 83 2.79 -14.01 5.17
N LYS A 84 1.45 -14.00 5.18
CA LYS A 84 0.62 -13.62 4.03
C LYS A 84 0.65 -12.11 3.83
N ILE A 85 0.65 -11.68 2.57
CA ILE A 85 0.75 -10.27 2.20
C ILE A 85 -0.50 -9.83 1.45
N GLY A 86 -1.25 -8.91 2.05
CA GLY A 86 -2.34 -8.17 1.41
C GLY A 86 -1.86 -6.77 1.01
N LEU A 87 -2.08 -6.38 -0.25
CA LEU A 87 -1.70 -5.06 -0.76
C LEU A 87 -2.93 -4.30 -1.22
N PHE A 88 -3.18 -3.11 -0.66
CA PHE A 88 -4.14 -2.16 -1.21
C PHE A 88 -3.48 -1.37 -2.35
N TYR A 89 -3.95 -1.59 -3.56
CA TYR A 89 -3.48 -0.91 -4.76
C TYR A 89 -4.41 0.27 -5.07
N ARG A 90 -3.95 1.46 -4.71
CA ARG A 90 -4.77 2.67 -4.63
C ARG A 90 -5.34 3.11 -5.96
N ASP A 91 -4.51 3.18 -6.99
CA ASP A 91 -4.89 3.70 -8.30
C ASP A 91 -3.99 3.19 -9.43
N VAL A 92 -4.46 3.37 -10.67
CA VAL A 92 -3.75 3.05 -11.91
C VAL A 92 -3.71 4.24 -12.86
N TYR A 93 -3.71 5.47 -12.33
CA TYR A 93 -3.80 6.70 -13.12
C TYR A 93 -2.74 6.78 -14.23
N TRP A 94 -1.57 6.19 -14.00
CA TRP A 94 -0.46 6.14 -14.96
C TRP A 94 -0.78 5.34 -16.25
N LYS A 95 -1.86 4.56 -16.27
CA LYS A 95 -2.38 3.86 -17.45
C LYS A 95 -3.34 4.71 -18.30
N PHE A 96 -3.80 5.85 -17.79
CA PHE A 96 -4.78 6.69 -18.46
C PHE A 96 -4.13 7.83 -19.25
N PRO A 97 -4.82 8.36 -20.31
CA PRO A 97 -4.32 9.48 -21.11
C PRO A 97 -3.96 10.73 -20.30
N LEU A 98 -4.69 11.01 -19.22
CA LEU A 98 -4.42 12.13 -18.31
C LEU A 98 -3.00 12.11 -17.73
N TYR A 99 -2.44 10.94 -17.51
CA TYR A 99 -1.03 10.83 -17.06
C TYR A 99 -0.07 11.36 -18.13
N LYS A 100 -0.37 11.12 -19.42
CA LYS A 100 0.45 11.63 -20.53
C LYS A 100 0.37 13.15 -20.66
N GLN A 101 -0.76 13.75 -20.27
CA GLN A 101 -0.97 15.21 -20.31
C GLN A 101 -0.32 15.90 -19.10
N GLY A 102 -0.41 15.28 -17.91
CA GLY A 102 0.06 15.88 -16.66
C GLY A 102 1.54 15.64 -16.32
N VAL A 103 2.21 14.71 -17.00
CA VAL A 103 3.60 14.32 -16.70
C VAL A 103 4.48 14.45 -17.93
N SER A 104 5.59 15.18 -17.80
CA SER A 104 6.54 15.40 -18.91
C SER A 104 7.09 14.09 -19.46
N PHE A 105 7.47 14.07 -20.73
CA PHE A 105 7.96 12.90 -21.45
C PHE A 105 9.16 12.24 -20.70
N GLY A 106 10.17 13.02 -20.30
CA GLY A 106 11.34 12.51 -19.60
C GLY A 106 10.97 11.82 -18.26
N LYS A 107 10.06 12.42 -17.48
CA LYS A 107 9.58 11.79 -16.24
C LYS A 107 8.86 10.47 -16.51
N ARG A 108 8.06 10.39 -17.58
CA ARG A 108 7.34 9.15 -17.94
C ARG A 108 8.31 8.04 -18.35
N MET A 109 9.38 8.36 -19.08
CA MET A 109 10.40 7.38 -19.45
C MET A 109 11.05 6.70 -18.24
N VAL A 110 11.13 7.41 -17.12
CA VAL A 110 11.67 6.85 -15.86
C VAL A 110 10.58 6.16 -15.05
N THR A 111 9.41 6.76 -14.89
CA THR A 111 8.38 6.27 -13.96
C THR A 111 7.63 5.05 -14.49
N LEU A 112 7.35 4.96 -15.81
CA LEU A 112 6.62 3.83 -16.37
C LEU A 112 7.33 2.48 -16.16
N PRO A 113 8.63 2.32 -16.44
CA PRO A 113 9.33 1.07 -16.12
C PRO A 113 9.28 0.72 -14.63
N MET A 114 9.29 1.72 -13.73
CA MET A 114 9.20 1.51 -12.30
C MET A 114 7.81 1.03 -11.87
N PHE A 115 6.72 1.53 -12.45
CA PHE A 115 5.38 0.99 -12.22
C PHE A 115 5.26 -0.48 -12.68
N TYR A 116 5.81 -0.82 -13.85
CA TYR A 116 5.84 -2.22 -14.32
C TYR A 116 6.72 -3.10 -13.44
N TYR A 117 7.83 -2.58 -12.93
CA TYR A 117 8.66 -3.26 -11.94
C TYR A 117 7.87 -3.56 -10.68
N ASP A 118 7.10 -2.59 -10.14
CA ASP A 118 6.25 -2.79 -8.97
C ASP A 118 5.20 -3.89 -9.23
N LEU A 119 4.49 -3.86 -10.36
CA LEU A 119 3.53 -4.91 -10.72
C LEU A 119 4.18 -6.30 -10.77
N LYS A 120 5.40 -6.40 -11.34
CA LYS A 120 6.15 -7.66 -11.37
C LYS A 120 6.50 -8.15 -9.96
N LYS A 121 6.85 -7.25 -9.05
CA LYS A 121 7.14 -7.57 -7.64
C LYS A 121 5.88 -7.94 -6.87
N TYR A 122 4.77 -7.24 -7.10
CA TYR A 122 3.48 -7.59 -6.50
C TYR A 122 3.04 -8.99 -6.93
N LYS A 123 3.11 -9.31 -8.22
CA LYS A 123 2.85 -10.67 -8.73
C LYS A 123 3.64 -11.76 -7.99
N ARG A 124 4.85 -11.45 -7.57
CA ARG A 124 5.75 -12.42 -6.91
C ARG A 124 5.49 -12.59 -5.43
N TYR A 125 5.12 -11.51 -4.72
CA TYR A 125 5.13 -11.49 -3.26
C TYR A 125 3.77 -11.32 -2.63
N VAL A 126 2.80 -10.71 -3.31
CA VAL A 126 1.48 -10.39 -2.77
C VAL A 126 0.55 -11.60 -2.95
N ASP A 127 -0.17 -11.96 -1.89
CA ASP A 127 -1.15 -13.05 -1.91
C ASP A 127 -2.54 -12.53 -2.30
N ILE A 128 -2.92 -11.35 -1.83
CA ILE A 128 -4.22 -10.72 -2.09
C ILE A 128 -4.02 -9.26 -2.47
N LEU A 129 -4.63 -8.85 -3.58
CA LEU A 129 -4.67 -7.47 -4.02
C LEU A 129 -6.02 -6.87 -3.70
N TYR A 130 -6.04 -5.83 -2.88
CA TYR A 130 -7.23 -5.06 -2.58
C TYR A 130 -7.33 -3.87 -3.54
N LEU A 131 -8.47 -3.71 -4.17
CA LEU A 131 -8.75 -2.64 -5.14
C LEU A 131 -9.90 -1.76 -4.64
N PRO A 132 -9.85 -0.44 -4.85
CA PRO A 132 -10.94 0.47 -4.50
C PRO A 132 -12.27 0.13 -5.17
N SER A 133 -12.22 -0.53 -6.32
CA SER A 133 -13.38 -0.94 -7.11
C SER A 133 -13.05 -2.16 -7.96
N LYS A 134 -14.01 -3.07 -8.14
CA LYS A 134 -13.91 -4.21 -9.07
C LYS A 134 -13.57 -3.80 -10.51
N ARG A 135 -14.03 -2.62 -10.93
CA ARG A 135 -13.73 -2.09 -12.27
C ARG A 135 -12.25 -1.85 -12.51
N MET A 136 -11.49 -1.56 -11.45
CA MET A 136 -10.05 -1.33 -11.52
C MET A 136 -9.26 -2.59 -11.94
N LYS A 137 -9.82 -3.79 -11.69
CA LYS A 137 -9.19 -5.07 -12.10
C LYS A 137 -8.89 -5.13 -13.60
N LYS A 138 -9.71 -4.48 -14.46
CA LYS A 138 -9.49 -4.43 -15.91
C LYS A 138 -8.18 -3.78 -16.30
N TYR A 139 -7.63 -2.93 -15.43
CA TYR A 139 -6.40 -2.19 -15.67
C TYR A 139 -5.20 -2.77 -14.93
N VAL A 140 -5.43 -3.71 -13.98
CA VAL A 140 -4.37 -4.40 -13.22
C VAL A 140 -4.31 -5.83 -13.71
N ASP A 141 -3.53 -6.05 -14.77
CA ASP A 141 -3.35 -7.37 -15.38
C ASP A 141 -2.24 -8.16 -14.66
N ILE A 142 -2.57 -8.67 -13.48
CA ILE A 142 -1.72 -9.57 -12.71
C ILE A 142 -2.55 -10.74 -12.16
N PRO A 143 -2.05 -11.98 -12.25
CA PRO A 143 -2.75 -13.18 -11.79
C PRO A 143 -2.65 -13.34 -10.27
N ILE A 144 -3.26 -12.39 -9.54
CA ILE A 144 -3.38 -12.41 -8.08
C ILE A 144 -4.86 -12.39 -7.72
N ILE A 145 -5.21 -12.99 -6.59
CA ILE A 145 -6.56 -12.89 -6.01
C ILE A 145 -6.85 -11.42 -5.74
N CYS A 146 -7.87 -10.86 -6.42
CA CYS A 146 -8.30 -9.49 -6.22
C CYS A 146 -9.58 -9.45 -5.39
N LYS A 147 -9.59 -8.61 -4.36
CA LYS A 147 -10.78 -8.31 -3.56
C LYS A 147 -11.08 -6.82 -3.61
N GLU A 148 -12.34 -6.48 -3.53
CA GLU A 148 -12.74 -5.08 -3.43
C GLU A 148 -12.59 -4.59 -1.99
N LEU A 149 -12.01 -3.41 -1.84
CA LEU A 149 -11.90 -2.70 -0.56
C LEU A 149 -12.16 -1.21 -0.84
N PRO A 150 -13.43 -0.78 -0.84
CA PRO A 150 -13.76 0.61 -1.09
C PRO A 150 -13.16 1.54 -0.03
N PRO A 151 -12.99 2.82 -0.35
CA PRO A 151 -12.60 3.82 0.63
C PRO A 151 -13.61 3.84 1.78
N GLY A 152 -13.14 3.65 3.00
CA GLY A 152 -13.95 3.80 4.21
C GLY A 152 -13.96 5.27 4.66
N CYS A 153 -15.01 5.65 5.38
CA CYS A 153 -15.10 6.88 6.15
C CYS A 153 -15.50 6.55 7.59
N GLU A 154 -15.24 7.45 8.52
CA GLU A 154 -15.79 7.35 9.86
C GLU A 154 -17.32 7.47 9.78
N ALA A 155 -18.02 6.58 10.49
CA ALA A 155 -19.46 6.74 10.67
C ALA A 155 -19.71 8.06 11.40
N ARG A 156 -20.28 9.05 10.71
CA ARG A 156 -20.84 10.21 11.39
C ARG A 156 -22.13 9.75 12.06
N THR A 157 -22.16 9.80 13.37
CA THR A 157 -23.43 9.85 14.08
C THR A 157 -24.13 11.13 13.64
N LEU A 158 -25.13 11.00 12.78
CA LEU A 158 -26.02 12.11 12.46
C LEU A 158 -26.75 12.43 13.77
N ASN A 159 -26.38 13.51 14.44
CA ASN A 159 -27.20 14.09 15.47
C ASN A 159 -28.50 14.52 14.77
N GLU A 160 -29.62 13.93 15.17
CA GLU A 160 -30.95 14.20 14.60
C GLU A 160 -31.34 15.69 14.65
N GLU A 161 -30.61 16.50 15.43
CA GLU A 161 -30.84 17.95 15.55
C GLU A 161 -30.40 18.80 14.34
N GLU A 162 -29.54 18.28 13.45
CA GLU A 162 -29.12 19.05 12.25
C GLU A 162 -30.11 18.95 11.08
N HIS A 163 -31.05 18.01 11.11
CA HIS A 163 -32.02 17.84 10.03
C HIS A 163 -33.23 18.81 10.13
N CYS A 164 -33.43 19.45 11.28
CA CYS A 164 -34.55 20.43 11.48
C CYS A 164 -34.20 21.89 11.09
N LYS A 165 -32.96 22.20 10.74
CA LYS A 165 -32.56 23.59 10.42
C LYS A 165 -32.43 23.93 8.94
N LYS A 166 -32.83 23.02 8.04
CA LYS A 166 -32.92 23.29 6.59
C LYS A 166 -34.33 23.03 6.06
N LYS A 167 -35.25 23.86 6.48
CA LYS A 167 -36.52 24.12 5.79
C LYS A 167 -36.71 25.62 5.68
#